data_bb54bc978b011f88c85b9ca638ae6bbe
#
_entry.id   bb54bc978b011f88c85b9ca638ae6bbe
#
_cell.length_a   1.000
_cell.length_b   1.000
_cell.length_c   1.000
_cell.angle_alpha   90.00
_cell.angle_beta   90.00
_cell.angle_gamma   90.00
#
_symmetry.space_group_name_H-M   'P 1'
#
loop_
_entity.id
_entity.type
_entity.pdbx_description
1 polymer ?
#
loop_
_entity_poly.entity_id
_entity_poly.type
_entity_poly.pdbx_seq_one_letter_code
_entity_poly.pdbx_strand_id
1 'polypeptide(L)'
;MKYFEFGQEHSELMVMLHGSGVSYLGMLPTAQKLAERYRVVLVAYDGFNPSEPETEFVSPMDEIITTCSIKFATRRALRRCWSASSSKMNCRRCRFCESEEKRMKRNYIIAAFRETVAQQFPEQSVELNRLLDEKLSRLRSMHLNASKGKQFHLESQILPGIAAYETLQTVMPKDEALQTVHGYVAEHAWTMRKTILKLLKVPGLYHLPPVLFSKLTPKFYGETAGFAATEYQTSGGVWRIDMTKCPYHDTCVEHGCPELCPCFCDSDDIAYDDLHPKLVWHRTKT
;
A
#
# COMPACT_ATOMS: atom_id res chain seq x y z
N MET A 1 -4.08 12.45 23.05
CA MET A 1 -3.24 11.35 23.56
C MET A 1 -2.36 11.85 24.69
N LYS A 2 -2.35 11.16 25.83
CA LYS A 2 -1.45 11.43 26.96
C LYS A 2 -0.40 10.32 27.05
N TYR A 3 0.72 10.61 27.68
CA TYR A 3 1.72 9.60 28.01
C TYR A 3 2.33 9.89 29.39
N PHE A 4 2.78 8.83 30.04
CA PHE A 4 3.46 8.87 31.32
C PHE A 4 4.86 8.29 31.15
N GLU A 5 5.85 8.93 31.74
CA GLU A 5 7.24 8.54 31.61
C GLU A 5 7.81 8.19 32.97
N PHE A 6 8.48 7.03 33.07
CA PHE A 6 9.11 6.49 34.24
C PHE A 6 10.54 6.07 33.94
N GLY A 7 11.44 6.05 34.92
CA GLY A 7 12.82 5.58 34.77
C GLY A 7 13.62 6.43 33.79
N GLN A 8 13.51 7.76 33.86
CA GLN A 8 14.14 8.70 32.94
C GLN A 8 15.68 8.68 32.96
N GLU A 9 16.27 8.12 34.01
CA GLU A 9 17.70 7.91 34.20
C GLU A 9 18.29 6.86 33.26
N HIS A 10 17.46 5.92 32.79
CA HIS A 10 17.89 4.83 31.91
C HIS A 10 17.98 5.24 30.45
N SER A 11 18.97 4.72 29.74
CA SER A 11 19.20 5.00 28.32
C SER A 11 18.35 4.13 27.38
N GLU A 12 17.96 2.93 27.82
CA GLU A 12 17.11 2.02 27.06
C GLU A 12 15.65 2.41 27.18
N LEU A 13 15.03 2.72 26.04
CA LEU A 13 13.63 3.15 25.97
C LEU A 13 12.70 1.98 25.71
N MET A 14 11.68 1.82 26.55
CA MET A 14 10.56 0.91 26.34
C MET A 14 9.25 1.69 26.23
N VAL A 15 8.47 1.41 25.19
CA VAL A 15 7.14 2.00 25.00
C VAL A 15 6.09 0.95 25.25
N MET A 16 5.14 1.25 26.15
CA MET A 16 4.03 0.37 26.50
C MET A 16 2.72 0.91 25.93
N LEU A 17 2.02 0.04 25.19
CA LEU A 17 0.73 0.33 24.57
C LEU A 17 -0.31 -0.58 25.19
N HIS A 18 -1.44 -0.03 25.64
CA HIS A 18 -2.54 -0.87 26.10
C HIS A 18 -3.39 -1.36 24.92
N GLY A 19 -4.01 -2.54 25.08
CA GLY A 19 -4.92 -3.09 24.07
C GLY A 19 -6.25 -2.32 24.01
N SER A 20 -6.95 -2.46 22.88
CA SER A 20 -8.30 -1.91 22.72
C SER A 20 -9.25 -2.49 23.80
N GLY A 21 -9.98 -1.62 24.48
CA GLY A 21 -10.90 -1.99 25.56
C GLY A 21 -10.27 -2.11 26.94
N VAL A 22 -8.97 -1.82 27.10
CA VAL A 22 -8.27 -1.84 28.39
C VAL A 22 -7.66 -0.46 28.66
N SER A 23 -7.90 0.10 29.84
CA SER A 23 -7.26 1.35 30.24
C SER A 23 -5.75 1.18 30.50
N TYR A 24 -4.96 2.22 30.21
CA TYR A 24 -3.54 2.30 30.55
C TYR A 24 -3.28 2.08 32.04
N LEU A 25 -4.26 2.36 32.91
CA LEU A 25 -4.17 2.15 34.35
C LEU A 25 -3.86 0.69 34.72
N GLY A 26 -4.36 -0.27 33.95
CA GLY A 26 -4.05 -1.69 34.16
C GLY A 26 -2.59 -2.05 33.90
N MET A 27 -1.87 -1.23 33.14
CA MET A 27 -0.46 -1.43 32.82
C MET A 27 0.49 -0.63 33.73
N LEU A 28 -0.04 0.27 34.54
CA LEU A 28 0.74 1.15 35.41
C LEU A 28 1.69 0.38 36.37
N PRO A 29 1.25 -0.69 37.07
CA PRO A 29 2.15 -1.46 37.93
C PRO A 29 3.31 -2.12 37.18
N THR A 30 3.04 -2.58 35.96
CA THR A 30 4.07 -3.17 35.09
C THR A 30 5.05 -2.11 34.59
N ALA A 31 4.56 -0.93 34.21
CA ALA A 31 5.40 0.18 33.78
C ALA A 31 6.33 0.63 34.92
N GLN A 32 5.83 0.75 36.14
CA GLN A 32 6.62 1.10 37.33
C GLN A 32 7.73 0.07 37.62
N LYS A 33 7.41 -1.22 37.54
CA LYS A 33 8.39 -2.29 37.73
C LYS A 33 9.46 -2.33 36.62
N LEU A 34 9.10 -2.07 35.38
CA LEU A 34 10.05 -1.99 34.28
C LEU A 34 10.92 -0.75 34.36
N ALA A 35 10.44 0.32 35.00
CA ALA A 35 11.18 1.57 35.19
C ALA A 35 12.43 1.43 36.06
N GLU A 36 12.57 0.33 36.79
CA GLU A 36 13.79 -0.01 37.54
C GLU A 36 15.00 -0.29 36.60
N ARG A 37 14.73 -0.64 35.37
CA ARG A 37 15.76 -1.06 34.37
C ARG A 37 15.70 -0.32 33.06
N TYR A 38 14.55 0.27 32.72
CA TYR A 38 14.29 0.90 31.42
C TYR A 38 13.65 2.27 31.62
N ARG A 39 13.87 3.13 30.66
CA ARG A 39 13.08 4.34 30.51
C ARG A 39 11.75 3.96 29.86
N VAL A 40 10.67 3.95 30.62
CA VAL A 40 9.36 3.47 30.18
C VAL A 40 8.46 4.63 29.80
N VAL A 41 7.88 4.58 28.61
CA VAL A 41 6.83 5.50 28.15
C VAL A 41 5.53 4.72 28.03
N LEU A 42 4.59 4.96 28.95
CA LEU A 42 3.26 4.38 28.92
C LEU A 42 2.30 5.34 28.21
N VAL A 43 1.71 4.88 27.12
CA VAL A 43 0.79 5.67 26.30
C VAL A 43 -0.64 5.45 26.74
N ALA A 44 -1.39 6.55 26.96
CA ALA A 44 -2.81 6.55 27.25
C ALA A 44 -3.58 7.07 26.03
N TYR A 45 -4.37 6.19 25.39
CA TYR A 45 -5.22 6.57 24.27
C TYR A 45 -6.43 7.37 24.76
N ASP A 46 -6.81 8.38 23.98
CA ASP A 46 -8.02 9.16 24.27
C ASP A 46 -9.27 8.27 24.16
N GLY A 47 -10.26 8.50 25.03
CA GLY A 47 -11.48 7.71 25.09
C GLY A 47 -11.40 6.38 25.87
N PHE A 48 -10.21 5.98 26.36
CA PHE A 48 -10.02 4.75 27.16
C PHE A 48 -9.72 4.99 28.65
N ASN A 49 -9.84 6.24 29.09
CA ASN A 49 -9.64 6.59 30.49
C ASN A 49 -10.99 6.84 31.17
N PRO A 50 -11.41 6.00 32.15
CA PRO A 50 -12.70 6.18 32.83
C PRO A 50 -12.84 7.49 33.64
N SER A 51 -11.73 8.16 33.92
CA SER A 51 -11.68 9.38 34.73
C SER A 51 -11.71 10.66 33.91
N GLU A 52 -11.76 10.58 32.59
CA GLU A 52 -11.74 11.74 31.68
C GLU A 52 -13.07 11.87 30.94
N PRO A 53 -13.57 13.10 30.70
CA PRO A 53 -14.75 13.30 29.88
C PRO A 53 -14.49 12.75 28.48
N GLU A 54 -15.54 12.26 27.83
CA GLU A 54 -15.51 11.76 26.47
C GLU A 54 -14.84 12.80 25.56
N THR A 55 -13.63 12.48 25.11
CA THR A 55 -12.95 13.20 24.05
C THR A 55 -13.27 12.54 22.73
N GLU A 56 -13.40 13.32 21.69
CA GLU A 56 -13.66 12.85 20.34
C GLU A 56 -12.61 11.78 19.97
N PHE A 57 -13.07 10.60 19.60
CA PHE A 57 -12.19 9.46 19.30
C PHE A 57 -11.39 9.75 18.02
N VAL A 58 -10.14 10.05 18.19
CA VAL A 58 -9.20 10.14 17.07
C VAL A 58 -8.80 8.73 16.67
N SER A 59 -8.82 8.44 15.39
CA SER A 59 -8.54 7.11 14.81
C SER A 59 -7.34 6.41 15.49
N PRO A 60 -7.48 5.12 15.91
CA PRO A 60 -6.37 4.36 16.47
C PRO A 60 -5.11 4.36 15.60
N MET A 61 -5.24 4.55 14.29
CA MET A 61 -4.12 4.60 13.37
C MET A 61 -3.27 5.87 13.52
N ASP A 62 -3.89 7.02 13.77
CA ASP A 62 -3.14 8.27 13.99
C ASP A 62 -2.41 8.22 15.34
N GLU A 63 -3.01 7.58 16.33
CA GLU A 63 -2.37 7.33 17.61
C GLU A 63 -1.23 6.32 17.52
N ILE A 64 -1.36 5.24 16.74
CA ILE A 64 -0.31 4.26 16.48
C ILE A 64 0.86 4.89 15.71
N ILE A 65 0.60 5.73 14.71
CA ILE A 65 1.62 6.45 13.95
C ILE A 65 2.40 7.38 14.87
N THR A 66 1.71 8.14 15.72
CA THR A 66 2.36 9.01 16.71
C THR A 66 3.19 8.20 17.69
N THR A 67 2.69 7.06 18.16
CA THR A 67 3.36 6.19 19.12
C THR A 67 4.54 5.44 18.50
N CYS A 68 4.47 5.02 17.23
CA CYS A 68 5.61 4.45 16.51
C CYS A 68 6.72 5.48 16.34
N SER A 69 6.38 6.74 16.12
CA SER A 69 7.35 7.83 16.08
C SER A 69 8.09 8.00 17.41
N ILE A 70 7.41 7.79 18.53
CA ILE A 70 8.01 7.79 19.88
C ILE A 70 8.91 6.55 20.09
N LYS A 71 8.49 5.37 19.63
CA LYS A 71 9.19 4.08 19.88
C LYS A 71 10.60 4.03 19.28
N PHE A 72 10.87 4.74 18.20
CA PHE A 72 12.14 4.65 17.44
C PHE A 72 13.01 5.91 17.54
N ALA A 73 12.61 6.88 18.36
CA ALA A 73 13.32 8.14 18.47
C ALA A 73 14.25 8.17 19.68
N THR A 74 15.52 8.52 19.47
CA THR A 74 16.42 8.93 20.54
C THR A 74 15.97 10.30 21.10
N ARG A 75 16.38 10.64 22.34
CA ARG A 75 16.02 11.91 23.02
C ARG A 75 16.22 13.15 22.14
N ARG A 76 17.18 13.12 21.22
CA ARG A 76 17.49 14.18 20.28
C ARG A 76 16.51 14.22 19.08
N ALA A 77 16.03 13.06 18.64
CA ALA A 77 15.03 12.91 17.58
C ALA A 77 13.63 13.25 18.08
N LEU A 78 13.27 12.85 19.32
CA LEU A 78 12.01 13.22 19.99
C LEU A 78 11.84 14.73 20.11
N ARG A 79 12.89 15.48 20.54
CA ARG A 79 12.82 16.95 20.61
C ARG A 79 12.65 17.60 19.26
N ARG A 80 13.23 17.04 18.18
CA ARG A 80 13.07 17.57 16.82
C ARG A 80 11.71 17.25 16.20
N CYS A 81 11.15 16.08 16.48
CA CYS A 81 9.79 15.75 16.06
C CYS A 81 8.76 16.59 16.82
N TRP A 82 8.95 16.81 18.13
CA TRP A 82 8.03 17.59 18.95
C TRP A 82 8.01 19.09 18.63
N SER A 83 9.15 19.68 18.33
CA SER A 83 9.24 21.09 17.91
C SER A 83 8.71 21.34 16.48
N ALA A 84 8.60 20.28 15.66
CA ALA A 84 8.02 20.36 14.32
C ALA A 84 6.50 20.11 14.30
N SER A 85 5.91 19.69 15.44
CA SER A 85 4.51 19.26 15.52
C SER A 85 3.49 20.41 15.61
N SER A 86 3.90 21.67 15.62
CA SER A 86 2.96 22.77 15.50
C SER A 86 2.57 23.14 14.06
N SER A 87 3.18 22.52 13.04
CA SER A 87 2.72 22.68 11.65
C SER A 87 3.37 21.68 10.68
N LYS A 88 2.90 20.47 10.57
CA LYS A 88 3.33 19.39 9.63
C LYS A 88 4.23 18.33 10.28
N MET A 89 3.61 17.26 10.72
CA MET A 89 4.27 16.03 11.14
C MET A 89 4.92 15.33 9.94
N ASN A 90 6.17 15.67 9.67
CA ASN A 90 7.01 15.00 8.68
C ASN A 90 8.08 14.19 9.43
N CYS A 91 7.71 13.04 9.98
CA CYS A 91 8.67 12.11 10.59
C CYS A 91 9.52 11.43 9.51
N ARG A 92 10.48 12.15 8.93
CA ARG A 92 11.37 11.66 7.85
C ARG A 92 12.46 10.68 8.29
N ARG A 93 12.45 10.15 9.53
CA ARG A 93 13.58 9.36 10.08
C ARG A 93 13.25 8.08 10.84
N CYS A 94 12.02 7.62 10.86
CA CYS A 94 11.68 6.30 11.35
C CYS A 94 11.91 5.28 10.23
N ARG A 95 12.59 4.14 10.51
CA ARG A 95 12.81 3.07 9.50
C ARG A 95 11.52 2.59 8.86
N PHE A 96 10.42 2.62 9.61
CA PHE A 96 9.10 2.27 9.09
C PHE A 96 8.60 3.36 8.12
N CYS A 97 8.64 4.64 8.52
CA CYS A 97 8.28 5.76 7.65
C CYS A 97 9.18 5.83 6.41
N GLU A 98 10.51 5.59 6.58
CA GLU A 98 11.44 5.52 5.45
C GLU A 98 11.15 4.34 4.52
N SER A 99 10.74 3.18 5.05
CA SER A 99 10.39 2.01 4.24
C SER A 99 9.07 2.24 3.50
N GLU A 100 8.07 2.84 4.14
CA GLU A 100 6.79 3.19 3.51
C GLU A 100 6.98 4.32 2.48
N GLU A 101 7.71 5.38 2.81
CA GLU A 101 8.03 6.45 1.87
C GLU A 101 8.83 5.94 0.66
N LYS A 102 9.81 5.06 0.86
CA LYS A 102 10.54 4.39 -0.22
C LYS A 102 9.63 3.48 -1.05
N ARG A 103 8.68 2.79 -0.41
CA ARG A 103 7.70 1.95 -1.09
C ARG A 103 6.72 2.77 -1.90
N MET A 104 6.19 3.87 -1.35
CA MET A 104 5.32 4.80 -2.07
C MET A 104 6.06 5.48 -3.23
N LYS A 105 7.30 5.95 -3.03
CA LYS A 105 8.12 6.52 -4.10
C LYS A 105 8.47 5.53 -5.22
N ARG A 106 8.43 4.22 -4.94
CA ARG A 106 8.68 3.15 -5.93
C ARG A 106 7.41 2.67 -6.62
N ASN A 107 6.22 3.02 -6.11
CA ASN A 107 4.98 2.64 -6.75
C ASN A 107 4.72 3.55 -7.94
N TYR A 108 4.64 2.98 -9.14
CA TYR A 108 4.54 3.72 -10.39
C TYR A 108 3.24 4.53 -10.51
N ILE A 109 2.10 4.03 -9.98
CA ILE A 109 0.82 4.74 -9.99
C ILE A 109 0.91 5.99 -9.11
N ILE A 110 1.45 5.84 -7.90
CA ILE A 110 1.63 6.97 -6.98
C ILE A 110 2.59 8.01 -7.57
N ALA A 111 3.66 7.57 -8.21
CA ALA A 111 4.62 8.46 -8.85
C ALA A 111 3.98 9.24 -10.00
N ALA A 112 3.27 8.55 -10.89
CA ALA A 112 2.56 9.16 -12.02
C ALA A 112 1.44 10.12 -11.54
N PHE A 113 0.67 9.73 -10.53
CA PHE A 113 -0.33 10.62 -9.92
C PHE A 113 0.31 11.91 -9.42
N ARG A 114 1.40 11.84 -8.64
CA ARG A 114 2.08 13.01 -8.09
C ARG A 114 2.62 13.92 -9.18
N GLU A 115 3.13 13.36 -10.26
CA GLU A 115 3.58 14.11 -11.44
C GLU A 115 2.41 14.81 -12.13
N THR A 116 1.31 14.10 -12.40
CA THR A 116 0.09 14.66 -12.99
C THR A 116 -0.43 15.83 -12.15
N VAL A 117 -0.55 15.65 -10.84
CA VAL A 117 -1.08 16.71 -9.94
C VAL A 117 -0.17 17.92 -9.91
N ALA A 118 1.16 17.71 -9.94
CA ALA A 118 2.12 18.81 -9.96
C ALA A 118 2.05 19.61 -11.27
N GLN A 119 1.75 18.96 -12.38
CA GLN A 119 1.67 19.58 -13.70
C GLN A 119 0.31 20.23 -13.98
N GLN A 120 -0.80 19.53 -13.69
CA GLN A 120 -2.14 19.96 -14.06
C GLN A 120 -2.85 20.76 -12.96
N PHE A 121 -2.51 20.53 -11.68
CA PHE A 121 -3.15 21.15 -10.53
C PHE A 121 -2.11 21.71 -9.53
N PRO A 122 -1.19 22.58 -9.96
CA PRO A 122 -0.06 23.02 -9.12
C PRO A 122 -0.50 23.66 -7.80
N GLU A 123 -1.59 24.46 -7.83
CA GLU A 123 -2.11 25.14 -6.63
C GLU A 123 -2.74 24.16 -5.62
N GLN A 124 -3.32 23.06 -6.10
CA GLN A 124 -4.00 22.04 -5.28
C GLN A 124 -3.10 20.82 -5.01
N SER A 125 -1.88 20.80 -5.56
CA SER A 125 -1.02 19.60 -5.55
C SER A 125 -0.70 19.10 -4.15
N VAL A 126 -0.49 19.97 -3.19
CA VAL A 126 -0.23 19.61 -1.78
C VAL A 126 -1.44 18.90 -1.17
N GLU A 127 -2.64 19.44 -1.39
CA GLU A 127 -3.87 18.89 -0.84
C GLU A 127 -4.25 17.56 -1.51
N LEU A 128 -4.13 17.46 -2.83
CA LEU A 128 -4.40 16.22 -3.56
C LEU A 128 -3.44 15.10 -3.16
N ASN A 129 -2.17 15.40 -2.93
CA ASN A 129 -1.21 14.42 -2.42
C ASN A 129 -1.56 13.98 -0.99
N ARG A 130 -2.01 14.89 -0.12
CA ARG A 130 -2.48 14.57 1.22
C ARG A 130 -3.70 13.65 1.17
N LEU A 131 -4.67 13.97 0.33
CA LEU A 131 -5.88 13.20 0.15
C LEU A 131 -5.60 11.79 -0.40
N LEU A 132 -4.68 11.65 -1.36
CA LEU A 132 -4.20 10.35 -1.85
C LEU A 132 -3.63 9.51 -0.70
N ASP A 133 -2.73 10.08 0.09
CA ASP A 133 -2.06 9.36 1.17
C ASP A 133 -3.07 8.93 2.27
N GLU A 134 -4.07 9.76 2.58
CA GLU A 134 -5.16 9.43 3.51
C GLU A 134 -6.04 8.30 2.98
N LYS A 135 -6.50 8.41 1.72
CA LYS A 135 -7.31 7.35 1.09
C LYS A 135 -6.55 6.03 1.04
N LEU A 136 -5.29 6.06 0.63
CA LEU A 136 -4.44 4.86 0.57
C LEU A 136 -4.26 4.24 1.96
N SER A 137 -4.06 5.04 3.00
CA SER A 137 -3.95 4.56 4.38
C SER A 137 -5.24 3.91 4.85
N ARG A 138 -6.40 4.51 4.56
CA ARG A 138 -7.72 3.94 4.85
C ARG A 138 -7.92 2.59 4.13
N LEU A 139 -7.67 2.53 2.83
CA LEU A 139 -7.79 1.31 2.03
C LEU A 139 -6.90 0.19 2.57
N ARG A 140 -5.66 0.50 2.93
CA ARG A 140 -4.74 -0.46 3.55
C ARG A 140 -5.27 -1.02 4.86
N SER A 141 -5.86 -0.17 5.70
CA SER A 141 -6.42 -0.60 6.98
C SER A 141 -7.56 -1.61 6.83
N MET A 142 -8.34 -1.51 5.76
CA MET A 142 -9.44 -2.44 5.46
C MET A 142 -8.95 -3.82 5.00
N HIS A 143 -7.73 -3.92 4.48
CA HIS A 143 -7.16 -5.15 3.92
C HIS A 143 -5.98 -5.72 4.71
N LEU A 144 -5.80 -5.35 5.98
CA LEU A 144 -4.70 -5.81 6.85
C LEU A 144 -4.61 -7.34 6.98
N ASN A 145 -5.75 -8.01 6.94
CA ASN A 145 -5.85 -9.47 7.13
C ASN A 145 -5.72 -10.26 5.82
N ALA A 146 -5.44 -9.62 4.70
CA ALA A 146 -5.24 -10.31 3.45
C ALA A 146 -3.95 -11.17 3.49
N SER A 147 -3.98 -12.31 2.79
CA SER A 147 -2.81 -13.18 2.66
C SER A 147 -1.62 -12.43 2.03
N LYS A 148 -0.39 -12.87 2.28
CA LYS A 148 0.82 -12.23 1.71
C LYS A 148 0.79 -12.14 0.17
N GLY A 149 0.24 -13.16 -0.49
CA GLY A 149 0.08 -13.16 -1.95
C GLY A 149 -0.89 -12.08 -2.42
N LYS A 150 -2.07 -12.00 -1.78
CA LYS A 150 -3.07 -10.96 -2.07
C LYS A 150 -2.54 -9.56 -1.74
N GLN A 151 -1.82 -9.41 -0.63
CA GLN A 151 -1.18 -8.14 -0.24
C GLN A 151 -0.23 -7.61 -1.32
N PHE A 152 0.49 -8.49 -2.02
CA PHE A 152 1.36 -8.08 -3.12
C PHE A 152 0.56 -7.35 -4.21
N HIS A 153 -0.56 -7.90 -4.66
CA HIS A 153 -1.41 -7.28 -5.70
C HIS A 153 -2.10 -6.01 -5.19
N LEU A 154 -2.64 -6.06 -3.96
CA LEU A 154 -3.27 -4.91 -3.32
C LEU A 154 -2.31 -3.71 -3.29
N GLU A 155 -1.10 -3.90 -2.80
CA GLU A 155 -0.14 -2.82 -2.60
C GLU A 155 0.58 -2.37 -3.88
N SER A 156 0.76 -3.26 -4.85
CA SER A 156 1.47 -2.92 -6.09
C SER A 156 0.62 -2.12 -7.05
N GLN A 157 -0.68 -2.39 -7.12
CA GLN A 157 -1.54 -1.82 -8.16
C GLN A 157 -2.95 -1.44 -7.68
N ILE A 158 -3.66 -2.35 -6.99
CA ILE A 158 -5.10 -2.21 -6.76
C ILE A 158 -5.40 -0.99 -5.86
N LEU A 159 -4.86 -0.96 -4.64
CA LEU A 159 -5.13 0.14 -3.70
C LEU A 159 -4.57 1.47 -4.16
N PRO A 160 -3.34 1.55 -4.74
CA PRO A 160 -2.86 2.78 -5.36
C PRO A 160 -3.75 3.27 -6.50
N GLY A 161 -4.25 2.36 -7.35
CA GLY A 161 -5.16 2.69 -8.44
C GLY A 161 -6.49 3.27 -7.94
N ILE A 162 -7.12 2.60 -6.96
CA ILE A 162 -8.37 3.07 -6.35
C ILE A 162 -8.16 4.44 -5.69
N ALA A 163 -7.10 4.60 -4.88
CA ALA A 163 -6.82 5.85 -4.19
C ALA A 163 -6.58 7.02 -5.17
N ALA A 164 -5.81 6.77 -6.24
CA ALA A 164 -5.58 7.76 -7.29
C ALA A 164 -6.87 8.12 -8.02
N TYR A 165 -7.66 7.12 -8.42
CA TYR A 165 -8.92 7.30 -9.11
C TYR A 165 -9.92 8.12 -8.28
N GLU A 166 -10.17 7.73 -7.03
CA GLU A 166 -11.05 8.47 -6.14
C GLU A 166 -10.56 9.89 -5.83
N THR A 167 -9.23 10.10 -5.81
CA THR A 167 -8.68 11.44 -5.56
C THR A 167 -8.85 12.33 -6.77
N LEU A 168 -8.58 11.84 -7.97
CA LEU A 168 -8.76 12.59 -9.21
C LEU A 168 -10.21 13.01 -9.44
N GLN A 169 -11.19 12.19 -9.05
CA GLN A 169 -12.61 12.53 -9.15
C GLN A 169 -13.02 13.76 -8.32
N THR A 170 -12.17 14.23 -7.40
CA THR A 170 -12.45 15.49 -6.67
C THR A 170 -12.14 16.73 -7.49
N VAL A 171 -11.38 16.61 -8.59
CA VAL A 171 -10.91 17.74 -9.40
C VAL A 171 -11.18 17.58 -10.90
N MET A 172 -11.67 16.42 -11.35
CA MET A 172 -12.02 16.16 -12.74
C MET A 172 -13.20 15.20 -12.86
N PRO A 173 -13.89 15.14 -14.01
CA PRO A 173 -14.97 14.19 -14.27
C PRO A 173 -14.52 12.74 -14.12
N LYS A 174 -15.45 11.85 -13.76
CA LYS A 174 -15.22 10.42 -13.52
C LYS A 174 -14.50 9.73 -14.69
N ASP A 175 -14.94 9.99 -15.91
CA ASP A 175 -14.36 9.34 -17.10
C ASP A 175 -12.94 9.83 -17.39
N GLU A 176 -12.65 11.10 -17.12
CA GLU A 176 -11.30 11.66 -17.25
C GLU A 176 -10.35 11.10 -16.19
N ALA A 177 -10.83 10.97 -14.93
CA ALA A 177 -10.08 10.33 -13.87
C ALA A 177 -9.76 8.87 -14.20
N LEU A 178 -10.72 8.12 -14.78
CA LEU A 178 -10.53 6.75 -15.22
C LEU A 178 -9.47 6.65 -16.33
N GLN A 179 -9.57 7.49 -17.35
CA GLN A 179 -8.60 7.54 -18.43
C GLN A 179 -7.20 7.91 -17.95
N THR A 180 -7.11 8.82 -16.97
CA THR A 180 -5.84 9.24 -16.38
C THR A 180 -5.17 8.07 -15.65
N VAL A 181 -5.90 7.33 -14.81
CA VAL A 181 -5.36 6.15 -14.12
C VAL A 181 -5.04 5.02 -15.11
N HIS A 182 -5.87 4.81 -16.13
CA HIS A 182 -5.57 3.87 -17.22
C HIS A 182 -4.24 4.23 -17.88
N GLY A 183 -4.00 5.52 -18.14
CA GLY A 183 -2.73 6.02 -18.68
C GLY A 183 -1.52 5.64 -17.83
N TYR A 184 -1.61 5.75 -16.50
CA TYR A 184 -0.51 5.35 -15.59
C TYR A 184 -0.17 3.87 -15.73
N VAL A 185 -1.21 3.03 -15.77
CA VAL A 185 -1.05 1.57 -15.88
C VAL A 185 -0.51 1.19 -17.26
N ALA A 186 -1.03 1.81 -18.32
CA ALA A 186 -0.59 1.59 -19.69
C ALA A 186 0.87 1.99 -19.92
N GLU A 187 1.31 3.14 -19.41
CA GLU A 187 2.70 3.60 -19.54
C GLU A 187 3.69 2.62 -18.86
N HIS A 188 3.32 2.12 -17.68
CA HIS A 188 4.10 1.10 -17.01
C HIS A 188 4.18 -0.19 -17.85
N ALA A 189 3.06 -0.64 -18.43
CA ALA A 189 3.00 -1.81 -19.29
C ALA A 189 3.86 -1.63 -20.55
N TRP A 190 3.84 -0.44 -21.18
CA TRP A 190 4.72 -0.11 -22.30
C TRP A 190 6.21 -0.18 -21.91
N THR A 191 6.56 0.27 -20.73
CA THR A 191 7.94 0.19 -20.22
C THR A 191 8.36 -1.26 -20.00
N MET A 192 7.47 -2.09 -19.46
CA MET A 192 7.67 -3.52 -19.31
C MET A 192 7.82 -4.20 -20.68
N ARG A 193 6.93 -3.91 -21.63
CA ARG A 193 7.02 -4.40 -23.03
C ARG A 193 8.37 -4.10 -23.64
N LYS A 194 8.86 -2.85 -23.54
CA LYS A 194 10.18 -2.47 -24.06
C LYS A 194 11.30 -3.33 -23.49
N THR A 195 11.20 -3.67 -22.21
CA THR A 195 12.18 -4.53 -21.53
C THR A 195 12.10 -5.96 -22.03
N ILE A 196 10.90 -6.52 -22.15
CA ILE A 196 10.68 -7.87 -22.69
C ILE A 196 11.20 -7.98 -24.13
N LEU A 197 10.88 -7.01 -24.99
CA LEU A 197 11.35 -6.97 -26.37
C LEU A 197 12.89 -6.94 -26.48
N LYS A 198 13.58 -6.25 -25.56
CA LYS A 198 15.05 -6.28 -25.51
C LYS A 198 15.57 -7.68 -25.18
N LEU A 199 14.94 -8.39 -24.25
CA LEU A 199 15.32 -9.76 -23.88
C LEU A 199 15.04 -10.74 -25.03
N LEU A 200 13.92 -10.60 -25.72
CA LEU A 200 13.53 -11.48 -26.84
C LEU A 200 14.41 -11.33 -28.09
N LYS A 201 15.30 -10.32 -28.15
CA LYS A 201 16.34 -10.24 -29.20
C LYS A 201 17.38 -11.36 -29.08
N VAL A 202 17.51 -11.99 -27.92
CA VAL A 202 18.41 -13.14 -27.75
C VAL A 202 17.76 -14.38 -28.37
N PRO A 203 18.43 -15.07 -29.32
CA PRO A 203 17.88 -16.23 -30.01
C PRO A 203 17.43 -17.32 -29.04
N GLY A 204 16.23 -17.86 -29.24
CA GLY A 204 15.67 -18.93 -28.41
C GLY A 204 14.99 -18.48 -27.11
N LEU A 205 15.15 -17.24 -26.64
CA LEU A 205 14.56 -16.76 -25.41
C LEU A 205 13.02 -16.68 -25.45
N TYR A 206 12.41 -16.66 -26.64
CA TYR A 206 10.95 -16.69 -26.81
C TYR A 206 10.28 -17.99 -26.30
N HIS A 207 11.06 -19.05 -26.05
CA HIS A 207 10.54 -20.27 -25.43
C HIS A 207 10.35 -20.14 -23.91
N LEU A 208 11.00 -19.17 -23.27
CA LEU A 208 10.96 -19.02 -21.80
C LEU A 208 9.63 -18.52 -21.24
N PRO A 209 8.93 -17.51 -21.83
CA PRO A 209 7.72 -16.97 -21.25
C PRO A 209 6.66 -18.03 -20.91
N PRO A 210 6.24 -18.95 -21.80
CA PRO A 210 5.25 -19.96 -21.45
C PRO A 210 5.68 -20.86 -20.27
N VAL A 211 6.98 -21.21 -20.21
CA VAL A 211 7.54 -22.03 -19.12
C VAL A 211 7.59 -21.25 -17.81
N LEU A 212 7.94 -19.96 -17.87
CA LEU A 212 7.95 -19.12 -16.69
C LEU A 212 6.52 -18.88 -16.19
N PHE A 213 5.58 -18.58 -17.06
CA PHE A 213 4.18 -18.39 -16.67
C PHE A 213 3.62 -19.65 -16.02
N SER A 214 3.78 -20.83 -16.60
CA SER A 214 3.28 -22.07 -16.00
C SER A 214 3.86 -22.34 -14.61
N LYS A 215 5.13 -22.01 -14.35
CA LYS A 215 5.76 -22.19 -13.05
C LYS A 215 5.44 -21.11 -12.02
N LEU A 216 5.24 -19.87 -12.47
CA LEU A 216 5.03 -18.71 -11.60
C LEU A 216 3.55 -18.46 -11.29
N THR A 217 2.64 -18.89 -12.16
CA THR A 217 1.19 -18.70 -11.98
C THR A 217 0.69 -19.21 -10.63
N PRO A 218 1.00 -20.42 -10.17
CA PRO A 218 0.50 -20.89 -8.86
C PRO A 218 0.95 -20.01 -7.70
N LYS A 219 2.10 -19.37 -7.82
CA LYS A 219 2.66 -18.50 -6.78
C LYS A 219 2.06 -17.11 -6.79
N PHE A 220 1.92 -16.50 -7.97
CA PHE A 220 1.47 -15.10 -8.10
C PHE A 220 -0.03 -14.97 -8.39
N TYR A 221 -0.64 -15.99 -8.99
CA TYR A 221 -2.03 -15.98 -9.42
C TYR A 221 -2.82 -17.20 -8.88
N GLY A 222 -2.36 -17.79 -7.77
CA GLY A 222 -3.03 -18.89 -7.09
C GLY A 222 -3.95 -18.40 -5.97
N GLU A 223 -4.55 -19.36 -5.26
CA GLU A 223 -5.49 -19.10 -4.16
C GLU A 223 -4.92 -18.21 -3.04
N THR A 224 -3.63 -18.40 -2.71
CA THR A 224 -2.94 -17.57 -1.71
C THR A 224 -2.80 -16.11 -2.13
N ALA A 225 -2.93 -15.82 -3.43
CA ALA A 225 -2.94 -14.48 -3.99
C ALA A 225 -4.37 -13.95 -4.22
N GLY A 226 -5.39 -14.73 -3.85
CA GLY A 226 -6.80 -14.36 -3.96
C GLY A 226 -7.42 -14.66 -5.32
N PHE A 227 -6.71 -15.38 -6.20
CA PHE A 227 -7.26 -15.85 -7.48
C PHE A 227 -7.84 -17.25 -7.36
N ALA A 228 -8.83 -17.53 -8.19
CA ALA A 228 -9.22 -18.89 -8.53
C ALA A 228 -9.09 -19.04 -10.04
N ALA A 229 -8.48 -20.13 -10.47
CA ALA A 229 -8.19 -20.35 -11.87
C ALA A 229 -8.30 -21.83 -12.22
N THR A 230 -8.71 -22.11 -13.45
CA THR A 230 -8.63 -23.44 -14.05
C THR A 230 -7.49 -23.43 -15.05
N GLU A 231 -6.44 -24.22 -14.77
CA GLU A 231 -5.32 -24.41 -15.68
C GLU A 231 -5.61 -25.63 -16.58
N TYR A 232 -5.44 -25.48 -17.86
CA TYR A 232 -5.65 -26.54 -18.83
C TYR A 232 -4.31 -27.14 -19.26
N GLN A 233 -4.19 -28.47 -19.17
CA GLN A 233 -3.07 -29.16 -19.77
C GLN A 233 -3.18 -29.06 -21.29
N THR A 234 -2.21 -28.37 -21.88
CA THR A 234 -2.15 -28.20 -23.32
C THR A 234 -0.86 -28.79 -23.86
N SER A 235 -0.93 -29.43 -25.03
CA SER A 235 0.23 -29.94 -25.75
C SER A 235 0.79 -28.86 -26.69
N GLY A 236 2.07 -28.96 -27.05
CA GLY A 236 2.66 -28.15 -28.13
C GLY A 236 3.07 -26.71 -27.76
N GLY A 237 3.42 -26.45 -26.48
CA GLY A 237 3.93 -25.13 -26.08
C GLY A 237 2.82 -24.07 -25.88
N VAL A 238 1.58 -24.51 -25.77
CA VAL A 238 0.43 -23.66 -25.37
C VAL A 238 0.25 -23.73 -23.86
N TRP A 239 0.16 -22.58 -23.21
CA TRP A 239 -0.28 -22.46 -21.83
C TRP A 239 -1.62 -21.72 -21.82
N ARG A 240 -2.61 -22.29 -21.15
CA ARG A 240 -3.94 -21.72 -21.06
C ARG A 240 -4.45 -21.75 -19.61
N ILE A 241 -5.04 -20.64 -19.19
CA ILE A 241 -5.63 -20.46 -17.88
C ILE A 241 -6.95 -19.68 -18.00
N ASP A 242 -7.98 -20.13 -17.31
CA ASP A 242 -9.23 -19.39 -17.18
C ASP A 242 -9.34 -18.90 -15.73
N MET A 243 -9.34 -17.58 -15.52
CA MET A 243 -9.53 -16.97 -14.20
C MET A 243 -11.02 -16.91 -13.88
N THR A 244 -11.42 -17.56 -12.79
CA THR A 244 -12.82 -17.59 -12.30
C THR A 244 -13.02 -16.63 -11.11
N LYS A 245 -11.93 -16.21 -10.46
CA LYS A 245 -11.90 -15.21 -9.41
C LYS A 245 -10.66 -14.34 -9.54
N CYS A 246 -10.83 -13.03 -9.41
CA CYS A 246 -9.75 -12.07 -9.57
C CYS A 246 -9.79 -11.03 -8.44
N PRO A 247 -8.74 -10.87 -7.63
CA PRO A 247 -8.72 -9.89 -6.54
C PRO A 247 -8.79 -8.45 -7.04
N TYR A 248 -8.39 -8.17 -8.27
CA TYR A 248 -8.54 -6.84 -8.89
C TYR A 248 -10.02 -6.50 -9.07
N HIS A 249 -10.79 -7.42 -9.69
CA HIS A 249 -12.22 -7.26 -9.87
C HIS A 249 -12.94 -7.16 -8.52
N ASP A 250 -12.72 -8.15 -7.64
CA ASP A 250 -13.41 -8.23 -6.36
C ASP A 250 -13.18 -6.98 -5.50
N THR A 251 -11.92 -6.47 -5.46
CA THR A 251 -11.60 -5.30 -4.68
C THR A 251 -12.15 -4.02 -5.31
N CYS A 252 -12.11 -3.88 -6.64
CA CYS A 252 -12.74 -2.73 -7.31
C CYS A 252 -14.26 -2.70 -7.07
N VAL A 253 -14.94 -3.85 -7.11
CA VAL A 253 -16.37 -3.95 -6.77
C VAL A 253 -16.62 -3.60 -5.31
N GLU A 254 -15.83 -4.14 -4.38
CA GLU A 254 -15.91 -3.86 -2.94
C GLU A 254 -15.83 -2.35 -2.64
N HIS A 255 -15.00 -1.62 -3.40
CA HIS A 255 -14.81 -0.18 -3.25
C HIS A 255 -15.67 0.67 -4.21
N GLY A 256 -16.65 0.06 -4.90
CA GLY A 256 -17.62 0.80 -5.74
C GLY A 256 -17.05 1.41 -7.02
N CYS A 257 -15.93 0.89 -7.52
CA CYS A 257 -15.28 1.32 -8.75
C CYS A 257 -14.98 0.15 -9.72
N PRO A 258 -15.97 -0.69 -10.07
CA PRO A 258 -15.74 -1.86 -10.96
C PRO A 258 -15.18 -1.47 -12.33
N GLU A 259 -15.48 -0.28 -12.83
CA GLU A 259 -14.98 0.27 -14.09
C GLU A 259 -13.46 0.47 -14.11
N LEU A 260 -12.80 0.48 -12.96
CA LEU A 260 -11.35 0.59 -12.88
C LEU A 260 -10.66 -0.75 -13.19
N CYS A 261 -11.33 -1.88 -12.98
CA CYS A 261 -10.73 -3.21 -13.17
C CYS A 261 -10.18 -3.44 -14.60
N PRO A 262 -10.90 -3.09 -15.68
CA PRO A 262 -10.38 -3.24 -17.04
C PRO A 262 -9.02 -2.56 -17.29
N CYS A 263 -8.72 -1.44 -16.62
CA CYS A 263 -7.44 -0.75 -16.77
C CYS A 263 -6.24 -1.65 -16.44
N PHE A 264 -6.39 -2.52 -15.43
CA PHE A 264 -5.35 -3.48 -15.06
C PHE A 264 -5.29 -4.65 -16.04
N CYS A 265 -6.41 -5.07 -16.60
CA CYS A 265 -6.47 -6.12 -17.61
C CYS A 265 -5.81 -5.68 -18.91
N ASP A 266 -6.11 -4.47 -19.39
CA ASP A 266 -5.54 -3.93 -20.61
C ASP A 266 -4.01 -3.82 -20.56
N SER A 267 -3.45 -3.69 -19.39
CA SER A 267 -1.99 -3.67 -19.20
C SER A 267 -1.31 -4.96 -19.63
N ASP A 268 -1.97 -6.11 -19.48
CA ASP A 268 -1.42 -7.38 -19.91
C ASP A 268 -1.40 -7.47 -21.45
N ASP A 269 -2.45 -6.98 -22.10
CA ASP A 269 -2.52 -6.96 -23.56
C ASP A 269 -1.45 -6.01 -24.11
N ILE A 270 -1.28 -4.83 -23.52
CA ILE A 270 -0.18 -3.91 -23.89
C ILE A 270 1.19 -4.56 -23.70
N ALA A 271 1.39 -5.30 -22.61
CA ALA A 271 2.69 -5.85 -22.29
C ALA A 271 3.06 -7.08 -23.10
N TYR A 272 2.09 -7.93 -23.45
CA TYR A 272 2.34 -9.27 -23.97
C TYR A 272 1.89 -9.51 -25.42
N ASP A 273 1.00 -8.67 -25.98
CA ASP A 273 0.55 -8.85 -27.35
C ASP A 273 1.68 -8.55 -28.36
N ASP A 274 1.73 -9.31 -29.45
CA ASP A 274 2.67 -9.15 -30.57
C ASP A 274 4.15 -8.93 -30.16
N LEU A 275 4.62 -9.69 -29.18
CA LEU A 275 6.02 -9.64 -28.72
C LEU A 275 6.99 -10.33 -29.68
N HIS A 276 6.56 -11.43 -30.31
CA HIS A 276 7.39 -12.24 -31.19
C HIS A 276 6.50 -13.13 -32.07
N PRO A 277 6.82 -13.37 -33.36
CA PRO A 277 5.98 -14.18 -34.26
C PRO A 277 5.68 -15.61 -33.80
N LYS A 278 6.51 -16.16 -32.89
CA LYS A 278 6.34 -17.48 -32.30
C LYS A 278 5.79 -17.45 -30.87
N LEU A 279 5.47 -16.29 -30.34
CA LEU A 279 4.91 -16.11 -28.99
C LEU A 279 3.62 -15.33 -29.11
N VAL A 280 2.51 -16.03 -29.09
CA VAL A 280 1.17 -15.44 -29.24
C VAL A 280 0.54 -15.29 -27.88
N TRP A 281 0.17 -14.06 -27.53
CA TRP A 281 -0.71 -13.75 -26.42
C TRP A 281 -2.15 -13.69 -26.93
N HIS A 282 -3.07 -14.30 -26.24
CA HIS A 282 -4.48 -14.23 -26.61
C HIS A 282 -5.37 -14.27 -25.38
N ARG A 283 -6.20 -13.27 -25.23
CA ARG A 283 -7.26 -13.19 -24.21
C ARG A 283 -8.61 -13.41 -24.87
N THR A 284 -9.40 -14.33 -24.32
CA THR A 284 -10.71 -14.69 -24.88
C THR A 284 -11.86 -14.02 -24.10
N LYS A 285 -11.61 -13.55 -22.89
CA LYS A 285 -12.61 -12.90 -22.00
C LYS A 285 -11.96 -11.80 -21.21
N THR A 286 -12.65 -10.74 -21.01
CA THR A 286 -12.36 -9.63 -20.09
C THR A 286 -13.39 -9.64 -18.98
#